data_b9785f14c7b5715bb7f54fb08d816d08
#
_entry.id   b9785f14c7b5715bb7f54fb08d816d08
#
_cell.length_a   1.000
_cell.length_b   1.000
_cell.length_c   1.000
_cell.angle_alpha   90.00
_cell.angle_beta   90.00
_cell.angle_gamma   90.00
#
_symmetry.space_group_name_H-M   'P 1'
#
loop_
_entity.id
_entity.type
_entity.pdbx_description
1 polymer ?
#
loop_
_entity_poly.entity_id
_entity_poly.type
_entity_poly.pdbx_seq_one_letter_code
_entity_poly.pdbx_strand_id
1 'polypeptide(L)'
;MLAAIRWIVSRRGLTKLALIAGPWIAVRPLGTAPRVAPPNRTRVVILGSGTPNADPDHSGPAVAIVIDSTAYMIDAGAGIVRRAALAAKTDSIPALDPSRLGRVFITHLHSDHTLGLADLILTPWVLGRTTPLDVYGPPGTARMVGLLEQAYSADIDIRLRGGEPSNKTGYAATSHDVAPGVVYRDKNVTVTAFEVPHGKWEHAYGYVFKTADRTIVISGDTRKSEAVQRACNKCDVLVHEVMSPEQLKKRTPDWQAYHRAYHTSTYELGDLATRSRPKLLVLYHQLGWGDDDAELVRQVRTRYGGVVVSGRDLGVY
;
A
#
# COMPACT_ATOMS: atom_id res chain seq x y z
N MET A 1 44.58 -23.40 39.10
CA MET A 1 45.32 -22.61 40.11
C MET A 1 44.31 -21.86 40.93
N LEU A 2 44.04 -22.33 42.17
CA LEU A 2 43.16 -21.71 43.14
C LEU A 2 43.88 -20.53 43.83
N ALA A 3 43.20 -19.45 44.04
CA ALA A 3 43.61 -18.44 45.01
C ALA A 3 42.40 -18.00 45.84
N ALA A 4 42.39 -18.50 47.07
CA ALA A 4 41.46 -18.11 48.12
C ALA A 4 41.90 -16.81 48.76
N ILE A 5 40.95 -15.93 49.08
CA ILE A 5 41.18 -14.73 49.92
C ILE A 5 40.31 -14.85 51.18
N ARG A 6 41.02 -14.78 52.31
CA ARG A 6 40.56 -14.94 53.67
C ARG A 6 39.77 -13.75 54.20
N TRP A 7 38.80 -14.05 55.03
CA TRP A 7 38.11 -13.12 55.95
C TRP A 7 39.01 -12.59 57.05
N ILE A 8 38.89 -11.30 57.35
CA ILE A 8 39.35 -10.76 58.61
C ILE A 8 38.12 -10.15 59.32
N VAL A 9 37.79 -10.76 60.46
CA VAL A 9 36.80 -10.25 61.38
C VAL A 9 37.50 -9.30 62.36
N SER A 10 37.00 -8.07 62.54
CA SER A 10 37.36 -7.20 63.65
C SER A 10 36.09 -6.81 64.39
N ARG A 11 36.05 -7.21 65.64
CA ARG A 11 35.05 -6.78 66.67
C ARG A 11 35.43 -5.42 67.20
N ARG A 12 34.45 -4.52 67.34
CA ARG A 12 34.17 -3.67 68.50
C ARG A 12 33.24 -2.51 68.12
N GLY A 13 32.25 -2.24 69.03
CA GLY A 13 31.56 -0.95 69.15
C GLY A 13 30.04 -1.04 69.01
N LEU A 14 29.34 -1.44 70.08
CA LEU A 14 27.90 -1.21 70.25
C LEU A 14 27.64 0.25 70.62
N THR A 15 27.02 1.01 69.72
CA THR A 15 26.36 2.29 70.05
C THR A 15 24.87 2.14 69.75
N LYS A 16 24.05 2.26 70.79
CA LYS A 16 22.59 2.25 70.67
C LYS A 16 22.13 3.52 69.99
N LEU A 17 21.58 3.46 68.80
CA LEU A 17 20.79 4.53 68.19
C LEU A 17 19.30 4.21 68.38
N ALA A 18 18.60 5.15 69.01
CA ALA A 18 17.15 5.11 69.19
C ALA A 18 16.46 5.36 67.82
N LEU A 19 15.63 4.38 67.41
CA LEU A 19 14.76 4.53 66.26
C LEU A 19 13.56 5.41 66.63
N ILE A 20 13.48 6.60 66.01
CA ILE A 20 12.26 7.40 65.99
C ILE A 20 11.41 6.85 64.86
N ALA A 21 10.30 6.18 65.18
CA ALA A 21 9.32 5.72 64.24
C ALA A 21 8.46 6.91 63.79
N GLY A 22 8.76 7.48 62.61
CA GLY A 22 7.86 8.41 61.93
C GLY A 22 6.79 7.64 61.14
N PRO A 23 5.61 8.24 60.91
CA PRO A 23 4.53 7.55 60.19
C PRO A 23 4.92 7.32 58.74
N TRP A 24 4.92 6.05 58.32
CA TRP A 24 5.07 5.68 56.93
C TRP A 24 3.81 6.10 56.16
N ILE A 25 3.89 7.15 55.35
CA ILE A 25 2.87 7.48 54.35
C ILE A 25 3.06 6.47 53.25
N ALA A 26 2.15 5.49 53.20
CA ALA A 26 2.08 4.56 52.07
C ALA A 26 1.69 5.31 50.79
N VAL A 27 2.67 5.64 49.98
CA VAL A 27 2.43 6.12 48.61
C VAL A 27 1.82 4.96 47.83
N ARG A 28 0.50 4.99 47.62
CA ARG A 28 -0.17 4.08 46.70
C ARG A 28 0.41 4.34 45.31
N PRO A 29 0.89 3.33 44.58
CA PRO A 29 1.24 3.49 43.18
C PRO A 29 -0.01 4.01 42.46
N LEU A 30 0.07 5.15 41.81
CA LEU A 30 -0.92 5.62 40.87
C LEU A 30 -1.12 4.50 39.85
N GLY A 31 -2.29 3.88 39.88
CA GLY A 31 -2.66 2.87 38.92
C GLY A 31 -2.40 3.42 37.51
N THR A 32 -1.59 2.73 36.73
CA THR A 32 -1.43 3.05 35.32
C THR A 32 -2.81 3.00 34.71
N ALA A 33 -3.30 4.17 34.27
CA ALA A 33 -4.53 4.23 33.48
C ALA A 33 -4.42 3.19 32.37
N PRO A 34 -5.50 2.45 32.06
CA PRO A 34 -5.47 1.47 30.98
C PRO A 34 -5.00 2.23 29.73
N ARG A 35 -3.88 1.79 29.16
CA ARG A 35 -3.42 2.30 27.88
C ARG A 35 -4.49 1.90 26.88
N VAL A 36 -5.38 2.83 26.55
CA VAL A 36 -6.26 2.69 25.39
C VAL A 36 -5.31 2.45 24.23
N ALA A 37 -5.38 1.27 23.63
CA ALA A 37 -4.63 0.99 22.41
C ALA A 37 -4.91 2.13 21.43
N PRO A 38 -3.89 2.71 20.79
CA PRO A 38 -4.13 3.78 19.83
C PRO A 38 -5.15 3.27 18.83
N PRO A 39 -6.13 4.10 18.43
CA PRO A 39 -7.14 3.67 17.48
C PRO A 39 -6.43 3.08 16.26
N ASN A 40 -6.98 2.00 15.77
CA ASN A 40 -6.47 1.25 14.63
C ASN A 40 -6.06 2.21 13.53
N ARG A 41 -4.78 2.28 13.23
CA ARG A 41 -4.27 3.24 12.25
C ARG A 41 -4.32 2.62 10.87
N THR A 42 -5.09 3.25 9.99
CA THR A 42 -5.03 2.94 8.56
C THR A 42 -3.65 3.31 8.03
N ARG A 43 -3.00 2.37 7.34
CA ARG A 43 -1.68 2.54 6.72
C ARG A 43 -1.80 2.41 5.21
N VAL A 44 -1.06 3.23 4.48
CA VAL A 44 -0.85 3.10 3.04
C VAL A 44 0.52 2.46 2.85
N VAL A 45 0.60 1.35 2.16
CA VAL A 45 1.85 0.64 1.87
C VAL A 45 2.03 0.60 0.35
N ILE A 46 3.11 1.15 -0.15
CA ILE A 46 3.48 1.01 -1.56
C ILE A 46 4.15 -0.36 -1.71
N LEU A 47 3.49 -1.31 -2.37
CA LEU A 47 4.07 -2.63 -2.63
C LEU A 47 4.97 -2.61 -3.87
N GLY A 48 4.66 -1.76 -4.83
CA GLY A 48 5.48 -1.51 -6.00
C GLY A 48 5.24 -0.11 -6.54
N SER A 49 6.30 0.63 -6.77
CA SER A 49 6.30 2.02 -7.24
C SER A 49 6.67 2.15 -8.72
N GLY A 50 7.00 1.03 -9.37
CA GLY A 50 7.50 0.98 -10.74
C GLY A 50 6.46 1.35 -11.80
N THR A 51 6.87 1.23 -13.04
CA THR A 51 6.17 1.58 -14.28
C THR A 51 6.34 0.41 -15.25
N PRO A 52 5.88 0.48 -16.52
CA PRO A 52 6.16 -0.57 -17.51
C PRO A 52 7.66 -0.82 -17.76
N ASN A 53 8.55 0.06 -17.31
CA ASN A 53 9.99 -0.17 -17.44
C ASN A 53 10.44 -1.28 -16.49
N ALA A 54 11.22 -2.21 -17.00
CA ALA A 54 11.75 -3.33 -16.22
C ALA A 54 12.92 -2.88 -15.32
N ASP A 55 12.61 -2.08 -14.31
CA ASP A 55 13.56 -1.64 -13.31
C ASP A 55 13.65 -2.69 -12.19
N PRO A 56 14.82 -3.28 -11.90
CA PRO A 56 14.94 -4.31 -10.87
C PRO A 56 14.70 -3.78 -9.45
N ASP A 57 14.87 -2.49 -9.21
CA ASP A 57 14.71 -1.86 -7.89
C ASP A 57 13.26 -1.44 -7.61
N HIS A 58 12.39 -1.44 -8.64
CA HIS A 58 10.99 -1.05 -8.55
C HIS A 58 10.07 -2.16 -9.07
N SER A 59 9.28 -2.73 -8.18
CA SER A 59 8.23 -3.70 -8.56
C SER A 59 7.08 -3.00 -9.29
N GLY A 60 6.31 -3.76 -10.07
CA GLY A 60 5.16 -3.22 -10.79
C GLY A 60 4.14 -2.53 -9.88
N PRO A 61 3.36 -1.58 -10.41
CA PRO A 61 2.47 -0.73 -9.62
C PRO A 61 1.52 -1.54 -8.73
N ALA A 62 1.62 -1.34 -7.42
CA ALA A 62 0.72 -1.96 -6.45
C ALA A 62 0.74 -1.19 -5.12
N VAL A 63 -0.44 -0.92 -4.57
CA VAL A 63 -0.61 -0.25 -3.28
C VAL A 63 -1.48 -1.12 -2.37
N ALA A 64 -1.23 -1.14 -1.08
CA ALA A 64 -2.11 -1.74 -0.09
C ALA A 64 -2.59 -0.70 0.92
N ILE A 65 -3.91 -0.67 1.15
CA ILE A 65 -4.51 0.01 2.30
C ILE A 65 -4.71 -1.05 3.38
N VAL A 66 -3.98 -0.91 4.48
CA VAL A 66 -4.04 -1.84 5.61
C VAL A 66 -4.80 -1.21 6.75
N ILE A 67 -5.87 -1.90 7.18
CA ILE A 67 -6.70 -1.50 8.31
C ILE A 67 -6.72 -2.68 9.28
N ASP A 68 -6.08 -2.52 10.42
CA ASP A 68 -5.88 -3.60 11.40
C ASP A 68 -5.22 -4.85 10.79
N SER A 69 -5.97 -5.93 10.72
CA SER A 69 -5.55 -7.23 10.16
C SER A 69 -6.04 -7.47 8.73
N THR A 70 -6.60 -6.46 8.07
CA THR A 70 -7.16 -6.57 6.72
C THR A 70 -6.40 -5.70 5.74
N ALA A 71 -6.04 -6.26 4.60
CA ALA A 71 -5.42 -5.55 3.48
C ALA A 71 -6.38 -5.47 2.28
N TYR A 72 -6.38 -4.31 1.65
CA TYR A 72 -7.10 -3.99 0.41
C TYR A 72 -6.05 -3.55 -0.60
N MET A 73 -5.82 -4.35 -1.64
CA MET A 73 -4.82 -4.04 -2.67
C MET A 73 -5.42 -3.17 -3.76
N ILE A 74 -4.63 -2.30 -4.34
CA ILE A 74 -4.94 -1.50 -5.51
C ILE A 74 -3.87 -1.81 -6.55
N ASP A 75 -4.31 -2.26 -7.72
CA ASP A 75 -3.51 -2.83 -8.80
C ASP A 75 -2.74 -4.10 -8.39
N ALA A 76 -2.33 -4.85 -9.40
CA ALA A 76 -1.63 -6.10 -9.26
C ALA A 76 -0.45 -6.13 -10.25
N GLY A 77 0.47 -5.19 -10.09
CA GLY A 77 1.72 -5.17 -10.86
C GLY A 77 2.61 -6.36 -10.54
N ALA A 78 3.59 -6.61 -11.41
CA ALA A 78 4.52 -7.72 -11.25
C ALA A 78 5.25 -7.67 -9.91
N GLY A 79 5.25 -8.77 -9.16
CA GLY A 79 5.93 -8.90 -7.87
C GLY A 79 5.06 -8.60 -6.63
N ILE A 80 3.79 -8.22 -6.79
CA ILE A 80 2.89 -7.83 -5.69
C ILE A 80 2.89 -8.83 -4.52
N VAL A 81 2.78 -10.13 -4.77
CA VAL A 81 2.71 -11.16 -3.70
C VAL A 81 4.02 -11.25 -2.93
N ARG A 82 5.15 -11.20 -3.63
CA ARG A 82 6.48 -11.23 -2.99
C ARG A 82 6.74 -9.98 -2.16
N ARG A 83 6.30 -8.82 -2.63
CA ARG A 83 6.40 -7.55 -1.91
C ARG A 83 5.48 -7.51 -0.68
N ALA A 84 4.26 -8.02 -0.80
CA ALA A 84 3.36 -8.17 0.35
C ALA A 84 3.96 -9.10 1.41
N ALA A 85 4.50 -10.27 1.00
CA ALA A 85 5.18 -11.19 1.90
C ALA A 85 6.39 -10.55 2.60
N LEU A 86 7.16 -9.73 1.88
CA LEU A 86 8.30 -9.02 2.45
C LEU A 86 7.83 -7.99 3.48
N ALA A 87 6.84 -7.15 3.16
CA ALA A 87 6.26 -6.18 4.09
C ALA A 87 5.67 -6.85 5.34
N ALA A 88 5.01 -8.00 5.17
CA ALA A 88 4.51 -8.78 6.31
C ALA A 88 5.63 -9.21 7.26
N LYS A 89 6.78 -9.59 6.71
CA LYS A 89 7.93 -10.10 7.46
C LYS A 89 8.78 -8.96 8.05
N THR A 90 9.16 -7.96 7.26
CA THR A 90 10.13 -6.92 7.66
C THR A 90 9.48 -5.78 8.42
N ASP A 91 8.28 -5.37 8.02
CA ASP A 91 7.59 -4.20 8.56
C ASP A 91 6.52 -4.58 9.61
N SER A 92 6.48 -5.86 9.96
CA SER A 92 5.52 -6.41 10.93
C SER A 92 4.08 -6.04 10.59
N ILE A 93 3.70 -6.25 9.32
CA ILE A 93 2.34 -6.02 8.81
C ILE A 93 1.65 -7.36 8.50
N PRO A 94 1.18 -8.12 9.50
CA PRO A 94 0.62 -9.46 9.29
C PRO A 94 -0.59 -9.51 8.35
N ALA A 95 -1.25 -8.37 8.13
CA ALA A 95 -2.34 -8.24 7.16
C ALA A 95 -1.88 -8.50 5.71
N LEU A 96 -0.59 -8.32 5.42
CA LEU A 96 0.03 -8.54 4.11
C LEU A 96 0.62 -9.95 3.94
N ASP A 97 0.42 -10.84 4.92
CA ASP A 97 0.73 -12.27 4.73
C ASP A 97 -0.01 -12.79 3.48
N PRO A 98 0.67 -13.47 2.55
CA PRO A 98 0.04 -13.91 1.30
C PRO A 98 -1.25 -14.69 1.50
N SER A 99 -1.34 -15.54 2.51
CA SER A 99 -2.57 -16.31 2.80
C SER A 99 -3.79 -15.44 3.17
N ARG A 100 -3.58 -14.16 3.45
CA ARG A 100 -4.62 -13.18 3.83
C ARG A 100 -5.02 -12.22 2.73
N LEU A 101 -4.32 -12.23 1.59
CA LEU A 101 -4.61 -11.35 0.46
C LEU A 101 -5.89 -11.80 -0.24
N GLY A 102 -6.99 -11.14 0.05
CA GLY A 102 -8.32 -11.57 -0.41
C GLY A 102 -9.06 -10.57 -1.30
N ARG A 103 -8.54 -9.35 -1.54
CA ARG A 103 -9.22 -8.32 -2.34
C ARG A 103 -8.25 -7.45 -3.09
N VAL A 104 -8.63 -7.12 -4.34
CA VAL A 104 -7.87 -6.18 -5.19
C VAL A 104 -8.83 -5.31 -6.00
N PHE A 105 -8.45 -4.05 -6.17
CA PHE A 105 -9.15 -3.03 -6.96
C PHE A 105 -8.23 -2.62 -8.10
N ILE A 106 -8.59 -2.94 -9.32
CA ILE A 106 -7.81 -2.64 -10.53
C ILE A 106 -8.23 -1.28 -11.06
N THR A 107 -7.26 -0.39 -11.26
CA THR A 107 -7.52 0.96 -11.79
C THR A 107 -7.83 0.94 -13.28
N HIS A 108 -7.06 0.21 -14.05
CA HIS A 108 -7.23 0.00 -15.49
C HIS A 108 -6.46 -1.25 -15.94
N LEU A 109 -6.65 -1.66 -17.20
CA LEU A 109 -6.17 -2.96 -17.66
C LEU A 109 -4.83 -2.92 -18.43
N HIS A 110 -3.97 -1.92 -18.20
CA HIS A 110 -2.60 -1.99 -18.67
C HIS A 110 -1.86 -3.16 -18.02
N SER A 111 -0.91 -3.72 -18.76
CA SER A 111 -0.19 -4.94 -18.33
C SER A 111 0.60 -4.74 -17.05
N ASP A 112 1.25 -3.61 -16.86
CA ASP A 112 2.02 -3.32 -15.64
C ASP A 112 1.16 -3.25 -14.37
N HIS A 113 -0.14 -2.91 -14.47
CA HIS A 113 -1.11 -2.94 -13.38
C HIS A 113 -1.78 -4.31 -13.16
N THR A 114 -1.57 -5.28 -14.07
CA THR A 114 -2.29 -6.56 -14.05
C THR A 114 -1.42 -7.81 -14.18
N LEU A 115 -0.13 -7.70 -14.55
CA LEU A 115 0.76 -8.86 -14.74
C LEU A 115 0.93 -9.75 -13.49
N GLY A 116 0.78 -9.20 -12.30
CA GLY A 116 0.80 -9.95 -11.05
C GLY A 116 -0.54 -10.55 -10.65
N LEU A 117 -1.61 -10.38 -11.44
CA LEU A 117 -2.94 -10.83 -11.04
C LEU A 117 -3.04 -12.36 -10.95
N ALA A 118 -2.44 -13.10 -11.89
CA ALA A 118 -2.37 -14.57 -11.82
C ALA A 118 -1.58 -15.03 -10.57
N ASP A 119 -0.46 -14.37 -10.25
CA ASP A 119 0.31 -14.63 -9.03
C ASP A 119 -0.56 -14.36 -7.78
N LEU A 120 -1.32 -13.27 -7.74
CA LEU A 120 -2.22 -12.92 -6.64
C LEU A 120 -3.42 -13.88 -6.50
N ILE A 121 -3.89 -14.49 -7.58
CA ILE A 121 -4.92 -15.53 -7.56
C ILE A 121 -4.35 -16.83 -7.00
N LEU A 122 -3.21 -17.29 -7.49
CA LEU A 122 -2.73 -18.65 -7.28
C LEU A 122 -1.77 -18.82 -6.10
N THR A 123 -0.75 -17.94 -5.97
CA THR A 123 0.27 -18.11 -4.92
C THR A 123 -0.32 -18.01 -3.51
N PRO A 124 -1.24 -17.08 -3.17
CA PRO A 124 -1.90 -17.07 -1.87
C PRO A 124 -2.70 -18.33 -1.57
N TRP A 125 -3.34 -18.95 -2.57
CA TRP A 125 -4.01 -20.24 -2.43
C TRP A 125 -3.03 -21.35 -2.03
N VAL A 126 -1.92 -21.46 -2.75
CA VAL A 126 -0.85 -22.44 -2.43
C VAL A 126 -0.32 -22.22 -1.01
N LEU A 127 -0.29 -20.97 -0.53
CA LEU A 127 0.15 -20.60 0.81
C LEU A 127 -0.97 -20.62 1.86
N GLY A 128 -2.16 -21.16 1.53
CA GLY A 128 -3.21 -21.45 2.50
C GLY A 128 -4.41 -20.50 2.50
N ARG A 129 -4.55 -19.57 1.54
CA ARG A 129 -5.79 -18.82 1.40
C ARG A 129 -6.92 -19.78 1.02
N THR A 130 -8.01 -19.76 1.78
CA THR A 130 -9.15 -20.67 1.61
C THR A 130 -10.35 -20.02 0.93
N THR A 131 -10.33 -18.70 0.73
CA THR A 131 -11.41 -17.98 0.05
C THR A 131 -10.97 -17.57 -1.35
N PRO A 132 -11.91 -17.47 -2.32
CA PRO A 132 -11.62 -16.84 -3.59
C PRO A 132 -11.06 -15.43 -3.43
N LEU A 133 -10.28 -14.96 -4.42
CA LEU A 133 -9.87 -13.56 -4.50
C LEU A 133 -11.01 -12.71 -5.03
N ASP A 134 -11.44 -11.68 -4.31
CA ASP A 134 -12.35 -10.66 -4.84
C ASP A 134 -11.59 -9.67 -5.71
N VAL A 135 -11.94 -9.57 -7.00
CA VAL A 135 -11.32 -8.67 -7.96
C VAL A 135 -12.33 -7.65 -8.46
N TYR A 136 -12.13 -6.39 -8.14
CA TYR A 136 -12.95 -5.27 -8.59
C TYR A 136 -12.17 -4.47 -9.64
N GLY A 137 -12.78 -4.11 -10.76
CA GLY A 137 -12.09 -3.31 -11.77
C GLY A 137 -13.02 -2.84 -12.89
N PRO A 138 -12.51 -2.09 -13.87
CA PRO A 138 -13.30 -1.61 -14.99
C PRO A 138 -13.83 -2.77 -15.85
N PRO A 139 -14.82 -2.51 -16.73
CA PRO A 139 -15.28 -3.47 -17.72
C PRO A 139 -14.14 -4.18 -18.44
N GLY A 140 -14.21 -5.52 -18.50
CA GLY A 140 -13.16 -6.39 -19.04
C GLY A 140 -12.33 -7.12 -17.95
N THR A 141 -12.42 -6.69 -16.70
CA THR A 141 -11.75 -7.35 -15.55
C THR A 141 -12.23 -8.80 -15.41
N ALA A 142 -13.54 -9.02 -15.44
CA ALA A 142 -14.12 -10.36 -15.32
C ALA A 142 -13.66 -11.29 -16.46
N ARG A 143 -13.58 -10.78 -17.68
CA ARG A 143 -13.05 -11.54 -18.80
C ARG A 143 -11.57 -11.90 -18.61
N MET A 144 -10.75 -10.94 -18.17
CA MET A 144 -9.32 -11.17 -17.90
C MET A 144 -9.13 -12.26 -16.84
N VAL A 145 -9.83 -12.17 -15.72
CA VAL A 145 -9.77 -13.16 -14.63
C VAL A 145 -10.14 -14.55 -15.12
N GLY A 146 -11.26 -14.70 -15.83
CA GLY A 146 -11.70 -15.99 -16.36
C GLY A 146 -10.69 -16.61 -17.35
N LEU A 147 -10.02 -15.79 -18.17
CA LEU A 147 -8.98 -16.27 -19.09
C LEU A 147 -7.70 -16.67 -18.32
N LEU A 148 -7.34 -15.99 -17.26
CA LEU A 148 -6.22 -16.38 -16.40
C LEU A 148 -6.49 -17.71 -15.70
N GLU A 149 -7.67 -17.93 -15.15
CA GLU A 149 -8.06 -19.20 -14.54
C GLU A 149 -8.00 -20.35 -15.57
N GLN A 150 -8.48 -20.12 -16.80
CA GLN A 150 -8.37 -21.09 -17.88
C GLN A 150 -6.91 -21.39 -18.27
N ALA A 151 -6.06 -20.37 -18.35
CA ALA A 151 -4.65 -20.52 -18.69
C ALA A 151 -3.90 -21.39 -17.66
N TYR A 152 -4.28 -21.34 -16.40
CA TYR A 152 -3.67 -22.12 -15.31
C TYR A 152 -4.46 -23.37 -14.92
N SER A 153 -5.46 -23.77 -15.70
CA SER A 153 -6.32 -24.93 -15.40
C SER A 153 -5.55 -26.23 -15.17
N ALA A 154 -4.49 -26.46 -15.93
CA ALA A 154 -3.64 -27.65 -15.76
C ALA A 154 -2.90 -27.68 -14.41
N ASP A 155 -2.37 -26.54 -13.94
CA ASP A 155 -1.74 -26.43 -12.62
C ASP A 155 -2.78 -26.60 -11.50
N ILE A 156 -3.92 -25.95 -11.63
CA ILE A 156 -5.04 -26.08 -10.68
C ILE A 156 -5.48 -27.55 -10.57
N ASP A 157 -5.68 -28.22 -11.69
CA ASP A 157 -6.12 -29.61 -11.73
C ASP A 157 -5.13 -30.57 -11.08
N ILE A 158 -3.83 -30.41 -11.36
CA ILE A 158 -2.81 -31.28 -10.77
C ILE A 158 -2.68 -31.07 -9.25
N ARG A 159 -2.80 -29.84 -8.76
CA ARG A 159 -2.77 -29.55 -7.31
C ARG A 159 -4.01 -30.12 -6.61
N LEU A 160 -5.18 -30.03 -7.23
CA LEU A 160 -6.42 -30.56 -6.62
C LEU A 160 -6.54 -32.09 -6.65
N ARG A 161 -5.92 -32.76 -7.63
CA ARG A 161 -6.08 -34.19 -7.90
C ARG A 161 -4.78 -35.01 -7.83
N GLY A 162 -3.63 -34.34 -7.83
CA GLY A 162 -2.31 -35.00 -7.86
C GLY A 162 -1.72 -35.36 -6.50
N GLY A 163 -2.49 -35.24 -5.41
CA GLY A 163 -2.05 -35.63 -4.05
C GLY A 163 -1.51 -34.48 -3.20
N GLU A 164 -1.43 -33.25 -3.72
CA GLU A 164 -1.15 -32.07 -2.90
C GLU A 164 -2.35 -31.81 -1.97
N PRO A 165 -2.14 -31.52 -0.64
CA PRO A 165 -3.24 -31.25 0.30
C PRO A 165 -3.82 -29.85 0.13
N SER A 166 -4.07 -29.43 -1.09
CA SER A 166 -4.61 -28.10 -1.43
C SER A 166 -6.09 -28.00 -1.11
N ASN A 167 -6.51 -26.85 -0.55
CA ASN A 167 -7.93 -26.57 -0.37
C ASN A 167 -8.63 -26.37 -1.73
N LYS A 168 -9.96 -26.60 -1.76
CA LYS A 168 -10.76 -26.68 -2.99
C LYS A 168 -11.41 -25.35 -3.40
N THR A 169 -11.06 -24.23 -2.76
CA THR A 169 -11.78 -22.96 -2.92
C THR A 169 -10.87 -21.76 -3.20
N GLY A 170 -9.70 -21.73 -2.60
CA GLY A 170 -8.82 -20.56 -2.65
C GLY A 170 -8.16 -20.29 -4.01
N TYR A 171 -8.22 -21.22 -4.97
CA TYR A 171 -7.67 -21.03 -6.31
C TYR A 171 -8.53 -20.12 -7.21
N ALA A 172 -9.80 -19.96 -6.86
CA ALA A 172 -10.72 -19.20 -7.67
C ALA A 172 -10.64 -17.69 -7.38
N ALA A 173 -11.16 -16.90 -8.30
CA ALA A 173 -11.42 -15.50 -8.09
C ALA A 173 -12.89 -15.16 -8.37
N THR A 174 -13.43 -14.21 -7.61
CA THR A 174 -14.75 -13.61 -7.87
C THR A 174 -14.52 -12.22 -8.45
N SER A 175 -14.84 -12.04 -9.71
CA SER A 175 -14.58 -10.79 -10.41
C SER A 175 -15.83 -9.92 -10.56
N HIS A 176 -15.63 -8.61 -10.42
CA HIS A 176 -16.67 -7.60 -10.48
C HIS A 176 -16.25 -6.51 -11.47
N ASP A 177 -16.88 -6.46 -12.66
CA ASP A 177 -16.80 -5.29 -13.52
C ASP A 177 -17.63 -4.18 -12.87
N VAL A 178 -16.97 -3.08 -12.48
CA VAL A 178 -17.60 -2.01 -11.73
C VAL A 178 -17.74 -0.72 -12.56
N ALA A 179 -18.69 0.12 -12.17
CA ALA A 179 -18.87 1.47 -12.68
C ALA A 179 -18.53 2.49 -11.58
N PRO A 180 -18.31 3.77 -11.93
CA PRO A 180 -18.10 4.84 -10.95
C PRO A 180 -19.20 4.88 -9.88
N GLY A 181 -18.81 5.07 -8.62
CA GLY A 181 -19.68 5.02 -7.46
C GLY A 181 -19.09 4.16 -6.33
N VAL A 182 -19.91 3.82 -5.34
CA VAL A 182 -19.48 2.91 -4.26
C VAL A 182 -19.43 1.48 -4.81
N VAL A 183 -18.21 0.95 -4.90
CA VAL A 183 -17.94 -0.39 -5.48
C VAL A 183 -17.75 -1.47 -4.42
N TYR A 184 -17.39 -1.06 -3.19
CA TYR A 184 -17.21 -1.97 -2.07
C TYR A 184 -17.49 -1.29 -0.74
N ARG A 185 -18.00 -2.05 0.21
CA ARG A 185 -18.18 -1.59 1.60
C ARG A 185 -18.12 -2.77 2.55
N ASP A 186 -17.37 -2.60 3.65
CA ASP A 186 -17.43 -3.48 4.81
C ASP A 186 -17.41 -2.66 6.11
N LYS A 187 -17.14 -3.32 7.24
CA LYS A 187 -17.07 -2.65 8.56
C LYS A 187 -15.89 -1.68 8.69
N ASN A 188 -14.86 -1.83 7.86
CA ASN A 188 -13.60 -1.07 7.96
C ASN A 188 -13.56 0.09 6.97
N VAL A 189 -14.13 -0.08 5.75
CA VAL A 189 -13.92 0.85 4.65
C VAL A 189 -15.11 0.96 3.73
N THR A 190 -15.29 2.13 3.13
CA THR A 190 -16.07 2.33 1.92
C THR A 190 -15.12 2.68 0.79
N VAL A 191 -15.19 1.94 -0.32
CA VAL A 191 -14.39 2.18 -1.52
C VAL A 191 -15.30 2.73 -2.62
N THR A 192 -14.90 3.88 -3.16
CA THR A 192 -15.61 4.55 -4.25
C THR A 192 -14.68 4.66 -5.45
N ALA A 193 -15.10 4.18 -6.61
CA ALA A 193 -14.42 4.38 -7.88
C ALA A 193 -14.89 5.70 -8.52
N PHE A 194 -13.97 6.38 -9.20
CA PHE A 194 -14.28 7.54 -10.04
C PHE A 194 -13.47 7.49 -11.33
N GLU A 195 -14.04 7.94 -12.43
CA GLU A 195 -13.34 7.97 -13.72
C GLU A 195 -12.23 9.01 -13.77
N VAL A 196 -11.14 8.62 -14.43
CA VAL A 196 -10.01 9.48 -14.75
C VAL A 196 -9.66 9.35 -16.23
N PRO A 197 -9.19 10.44 -16.89
CA PRO A 197 -8.80 10.39 -18.30
C PRO A 197 -7.41 9.77 -18.45
N HIS A 198 -7.32 8.63 -19.11
CA HIS A 198 -6.07 7.92 -19.38
C HIS A 198 -5.98 7.57 -20.88
N GLY A 199 -5.60 8.54 -21.69
CA GLY A 199 -5.45 8.39 -23.12
C GLY A 199 -6.72 7.92 -23.83
N LYS A 200 -6.63 6.72 -24.46
CA LYS A 200 -7.74 6.09 -25.20
C LYS A 200 -8.47 5.02 -24.40
N TRP A 201 -8.11 4.80 -23.14
CA TRP A 201 -8.88 3.89 -22.29
C TRP A 201 -10.27 4.48 -22.07
N GLU A 202 -11.29 3.71 -22.41
CA GLU A 202 -12.68 4.10 -22.19
C GLU A 202 -12.99 4.14 -20.68
N HIS A 203 -12.38 3.20 -19.93
CA HIS A 203 -12.55 3.10 -18.49
C HIS A 203 -11.19 3.01 -17.81
N ALA A 204 -10.84 4.05 -17.08
CA ALA A 204 -9.75 4.07 -16.13
C ALA A 204 -10.23 4.75 -14.85
N TYR A 205 -9.87 4.20 -13.70
CA TYR A 205 -10.42 4.60 -12.41
C TYR A 205 -9.35 5.05 -11.43
N GLY A 206 -9.69 6.09 -10.66
CA GLY A 206 -9.11 6.33 -9.35
C GLY A 206 -10.04 5.80 -8.27
N TYR A 207 -9.52 5.62 -7.06
CA TYR A 207 -10.27 5.12 -5.92
C TYR A 207 -10.18 6.02 -4.70
N VAL A 208 -11.30 6.17 -3.98
CA VAL A 208 -11.34 6.77 -2.65
C VAL A 208 -11.58 5.66 -1.63
N PHE A 209 -10.66 5.51 -0.68
CA PHE A 209 -10.81 4.67 0.49
C PHE A 209 -11.16 5.53 1.70
N LYS A 210 -12.39 5.44 2.17
CA LYS A 210 -12.84 6.14 3.37
C LYS A 210 -12.92 5.16 4.53
N THR A 211 -12.02 5.32 5.50
CA THR A 211 -11.94 4.54 6.73
C THR A 211 -12.46 5.35 7.92
N ALA A 212 -12.39 4.80 9.13
CA ALA A 212 -12.81 5.53 10.33
C ALA A 212 -11.89 6.74 10.66
N ASP A 213 -10.61 6.66 10.28
CA ASP A 213 -9.57 7.62 10.67
C ASP A 213 -8.94 8.37 9.48
N ARG A 214 -9.12 7.90 8.22
CA ARG A 214 -8.48 8.48 7.04
C ARG A 214 -9.38 8.48 5.80
N THR A 215 -9.17 9.48 4.94
CA THR A 215 -9.60 9.48 3.54
C THR A 215 -8.36 9.41 2.66
N ILE A 216 -8.23 8.33 1.89
CA ILE A 216 -7.09 8.06 1.02
C ILE A 216 -7.61 8.07 -0.41
N VAL A 217 -6.92 8.77 -1.29
CA VAL A 217 -7.21 8.82 -2.72
C VAL A 217 -6.04 8.26 -3.50
N ILE A 218 -6.34 7.31 -4.38
CA ILE A 218 -5.38 6.72 -5.33
C ILE A 218 -5.80 7.18 -6.71
N SER A 219 -4.91 7.83 -7.46
CA SER A 219 -5.25 8.40 -8.77
C SER A 219 -5.49 7.33 -9.84
N GLY A 220 -4.82 6.17 -9.75
CA GLY A 220 -4.52 5.36 -10.93
C GLY A 220 -3.66 6.17 -11.90
N ASP A 221 -3.49 5.68 -13.13
CA ASP A 221 -2.82 6.44 -14.18
C ASP A 221 -3.79 7.43 -14.82
N THR A 222 -3.36 8.68 -14.96
CA THR A 222 -4.23 9.74 -15.45
C THR A 222 -3.44 10.97 -15.92
N ARG A 223 -3.84 11.59 -17.02
CA ARG A 223 -3.46 12.99 -17.20
C ARG A 223 -4.14 13.85 -16.14
N LYS A 224 -3.67 15.09 -15.95
CA LYS A 224 -4.25 16.04 -14.98
C LYS A 224 -5.78 15.95 -14.95
N SER A 225 -6.34 15.59 -13.80
CA SER A 225 -7.76 15.28 -13.63
C SER A 225 -8.43 16.11 -12.54
N GLU A 226 -9.50 16.81 -12.91
CA GLU A 226 -10.36 17.48 -11.93
C GLU A 226 -11.13 16.49 -11.06
N ALA A 227 -11.37 15.26 -11.54
CA ALA A 227 -12.00 14.23 -10.73
C ALA A 227 -11.12 13.84 -9.52
N VAL A 228 -9.80 13.69 -9.73
CA VAL A 228 -8.84 13.50 -8.63
C VAL A 228 -8.86 14.69 -7.68
N GLN A 229 -8.87 15.92 -8.21
CA GLN A 229 -8.92 17.13 -7.36
C GLN A 229 -10.18 17.16 -6.50
N ARG A 230 -11.35 16.82 -7.05
CA ARG A 230 -12.61 16.74 -6.29
C ARG A 230 -12.61 15.60 -5.29
N ALA A 231 -12.11 14.42 -5.68
CA ALA A 231 -12.04 13.25 -4.81
C ALA A 231 -11.12 13.49 -3.59
N CYS A 232 -9.99 14.18 -3.80
CA CYS A 232 -9.04 14.53 -2.73
C CYS A 232 -9.30 15.92 -2.11
N ASN A 233 -10.53 16.38 -1.99
CA ASN A 233 -10.80 17.66 -1.32
C ASN A 233 -10.36 17.59 0.16
N LYS A 234 -9.12 17.98 0.46
CA LYS A 234 -8.44 17.90 1.77
C LYS A 234 -8.33 16.47 2.31
N CYS A 235 -8.11 15.48 1.43
CA CYS A 235 -7.88 14.10 1.85
C CYS A 235 -6.63 13.97 2.73
N ASP A 236 -6.56 12.89 3.50
CA ASP A 236 -5.41 12.63 4.39
C ASP A 236 -4.18 12.21 3.59
N VAL A 237 -4.37 11.34 2.58
CA VAL A 237 -3.30 10.90 1.69
C VAL A 237 -3.80 10.91 0.25
N LEU A 238 -3.03 11.54 -0.64
CA LEU A 238 -3.15 11.40 -2.07
C LEU A 238 -1.94 10.63 -2.59
N VAL A 239 -2.17 9.42 -3.11
CA VAL A 239 -1.17 8.67 -3.88
C VAL A 239 -1.44 8.94 -5.35
N HIS A 240 -0.47 9.53 -6.05
CA HIS A 240 -0.66 10.00 -7.43
C HIS A 240 0.52 9.63 -8.30
N GLU A 241 0.22 9.15 -9.53
CA GLU A 241 1.22 8.93 -10.56
C GLU A 241 1.88 10.25 -10.98
N VAL A 242 3.07 10.18 -11.54
CA VAL A 242 3.78 11.39 -11.95
C VAL A 242 4.80 11.14 -13.05
N MET A 243 4.93 12.09 -13.98
CA MET A 243 5.98 12.09 -14.99
C MET A 243 6.87 13.34 -14.92
N SER A 244 8.14 13.20 -15.25
CA SER A 244 9.07 14.33 -15.44
C SER A 244 8.78 15.05 -16.76
N PRO A 245 8.34 16.31 -16.74
CA PRO A 245 8.17 17.10 -17.96
C PRO A 245 9.51 17.45 -18.59
N GLU A 246 10.59 17.53 -17.82
CA GLU A 246 11.92 17.89 -18.31
C GLU A 246 12.54 16.75 -19.11
N GLN A 247 12.39 15.51 -18.63
CA GLN A 247 12.85 14.35 -19.37
C GLN A 247 11.93 14.03 -20.56
N LEU A 248 10.63 14.29 -20.43
CA LEU A 248 9.69 14.16 -21.54
C LEU A 248 10.09 14.98 -22.75
N LYS A 249 10.59 16.21 -22.57
CA LYS A 249 11.05 17.10 -23.65
C LYS A 249 12.16 16.47 -24.51
N LYS A 250 12.90 15.50 -23.95
CA LYS A 250 14.00 14.77 -24.65
C LYS A 250 13.50 13.61 -25.49
N ARG A 251 12.22 13.25 -25.40
CA ARG A 251 11.58 12.17 -26.17
C ARG A 251 11.16 12.69 -27.55
N THR A 252 10.88 11.76 -28.47
CA THR A 252 10.35 12.13 -29.79
C THR A 252 8.97 12.79 -29.67
N PRO A 253 8.54 13.61 -30.65
CA PRO A 253 7.25 14.29 -30.61
C PRO A 253 6.06 13.32 -30.35
N ASP A 254 6.07 12.14 -30.94
CA ASP A 254 5.00 11.14 -30.76
C ASP A 254 4.94 10.64 -29.32
N TRP A 255 6.09 10.33 -28.69
CA TRP A 255 6.16 9.96 -27.28
C TRP A 255 5.74 11.12 -26.36
N GLN A 256 6.10 12.35 -26.71
CA GLN A 256 5.64 13.51 -25.95
C GLN A 256 4.11 13.65 -26.00
N ALA A 257 3.52 13.50 -27.19
CA ALA A 257 2.07 13.57 -27.37
C ALA A 257 1.37 12.45 -26.60
N TYR A 258 1.89 11.21 -26.70
CA TYR A 258 1.38 10.05 -25.97
C TYR A 258 1.37 10.31 -24.45
N HIS A 259 2.53 10.58 -23.86
CA HIS A 259 2.62 10.71 -22.40
C HIS A 259 1.79 11.87 -21.85
N ARG A 260 1.68 13.01 -22.56
CA ARG A 260 0.79 14.11 -22.16
C ARG A 260 -0.69 13.72 -22.17
N ALA A 261 -1.09 12.79 -23.01
CA ALA A 261 -2.46 12.31 -23.06
C ALA A 261 -2.77 11.29 -21.95
N TYR A 262 -1.74 10.64 -21.40
CA TYR A 262 -1.88 9.52 -20.48
C TYR A 262 -1.49 9.85 -19.05
N HIS A 263 -0.53 10.76 -18.82
CA HIS A 263 0.09 10.97 -17.51
C HIS A 263 0.11 12.43 -17.07
N THR A 264 0.26 12.65 -15.77
CA THR A 264 0.31 13.95 -15.12
C THR A 264 1.76 14.38 -14.89
N SER A 265 2.15 15.55 -15.38
CA SER A 265 3.48 16.09 -15.09
C SER A 265 3.61 16.53 -13.62
N THR A 266 4.85 16.57 -13.12
CA THR A 266 5.17 17.08 -11.77
C THR A 266 4.60 18.48 -11.51
N TYR A 267 4.63 19.38 -12.51
CA TYR A 267 4.10 20.73 -12.36
C TYR A 267 2.56 20.74 -12.29
N GLU A 268 1.90 19.95 -13.15
CA GLU A 268 0.43 19.82 -13.12
C GLU A 268 -0.05 19.17 -11.83
N LEU A 269 0.70 18.18 -11.30
CA LEU A 269 0.42 17.57 -10.02
C LEU A 269 0.59 18.58 -8.87
N GLY A 270 1.63 19.41 -8.90
CA GLY A 270 1.81 20.48 -7.94
C GLY A 270 0.64 21.48 -7.92
N ASP A 271 0.16 21.90 -9.09
CA ASP A 271 -1.02 22.73 -9.23
C ASP A 271 -2.32 22.06 -8.73
N LEU A 272 -2.48 20.75 -9.02
CA LEU A 272 -3.60 19.94 -8.53
C LEU A 272 -3.57 19.84 -7.00
N ALA A 273 -2.41 19.51 -6.42
CA ALA A 273 -2.23 19.38 -4.98
C ALA A 273 -2.46 20.71 -4.25
N THR A 274 -2.05 21.84 -4.84
CA THR A 274 -2.31 23.18 -4.29
C THR A 274 -3.82 23.47 -4.18
N ARG A 275 -4.62 22.97 -5.12
CA ARG A 275 -6.08 23.14 -5.10
C ARG A 275 -6.77 22.10 -4.19
N SER A 276 -6.36 20.84 -4.27
CA SER A 276 -6.98 19.73 -3.50
C SER A 276 -6.52 19.68 -2.04
N ARG A 277 -5.33 20.20 -1.72
CA ARG A 277 -4.75 20.32 -0.38
C ARG A 277 -4.73 19.00 0.41
N PRO A 278 -4.11 17.92 -0.11
CA PRO A 278 -3.91 16.70 0.67
C PRO A 278 -3.04 17.00 1.90
N LYS A 279 -3.24 16.27 3.00
CA LYS A 279 -2.30 16.36 4.14
C LYS A 279 -0.94 15.77 3.81
N LEU A 280 -0.93 14.71 2.97
CA LEU A 280 0.27 14.07 2.44
C LEU A 280 0.05 13.73 0.96
N LEU A 281 0.96 14.16 0.09
CA LEU A 281 1.08 13.71 -1.29
C LEU A 281 2.21 12.68 -1.39
N VAL A 282 1.90 11.49 -1.89
CA VAL A 282 2.86 10.42 -2.18
C VAL A 282 2.95 10.26 -3.69
N LEU A 283 4.14 10.49 -4.24
CA LEU A 283 4.40 10.25 -5.66
C LEU A 283 4.58 8.75 -5.89
N TYR A 284 3.96 8.22 -6.93
CA TYR A 284 3.91 6.80 -7.22
C TYR A 284 3.90 6.61 -8.74
N HIS A 285 4.17 5.42 -9.29
CA HIS A 285 4.24 5.19 -10.72
C HIS A 285 5.05 6.30 -11.44
N GLN A 286 6.34 6.36 -11.08
CA GLN A 286 7.17 7.54 -11.37
C GLN A 286 7.86 7.40 -12.72
N LEU A 287 7.39 8.12 -13.72
CA LEU A 287 8.00 8.22 -15.05
C LEU A 287 9.11 9.29 -15.05
N GLY A 288 10.20 9.01 -14.33
CA GLY A 288 11.35 9.91 -14.14
C GLY A 288 12.29 9.98 -15.35
N TRP A 289 12.50 8.84 -16.05
CA TRP A 289 13.37 8.71 -17.23
C TRP A 289 14.77 9.30 -17.09
N GLY A 290 15.35 9.23 -15.89
CA GLY A 290 16.66 9.78 -15.54
C GLY A 290 16.62 10.91 -14.51
N ASP A 291 15.47 11.48 -14.19
CA ASP A 291 15.28 12.25 -12.96
C ASP A 291 15.13 11.26 -11.80
N ASP A 292 15.83 11.52 -10.70
CA ASP A 292 15.67 10.77 -9.47
C ASP A 292 14.45 11.22 -8.66
N ASP A 293 14.14 10.47 -7.61
CA ASP A 293 13.03 10.75 -6.70
C ASP A 293 13.07 12.16 -6.10
N ALA A 294 14.27 12.64 -5.74
CA ALA A 294 14.44 13.95 -5.14
C ALA A 294 14.14 15.06 -6.14
N GLU A 295 14.50 14.86 -7.41
CA GLU A 295 14.21 15.80 -8.49
C GLU A 295 12.72 15.88 -8.77
N LEU A 296 12.01 14.74 -8.85
CA LEU A 296 10.55 14.74 -9.03
C LEU A 296 9.84 15.49 -7.89
N VAL A 297 10.23 15.22 -6.64
CA VAL A 297 9.71 15.95 -5.46
C VAL A 297 10.03 17.44 -5.56
N ARG A 298 11.25 17.82 -5.96
CA ARG A 298 11.66 19.21 -6.13
C ARG A 298 10.81 19.93 -7.18
N GLN A 299 10.55 19.29 -8.30
CA GLN A 299 9.69 19.84 -9.35
C GLN A 299 8.25 20.09 -8.85
N VAL A 300 7.65 19.12 -8.15
CA VAL A 300 6.32 19.29 -7.55
C VAL A 300 6.31 20.47 -6.56
N ARG A 301 7.36 20.59 -5.73
CA ARG A 301 7.47 21.67 -4.73
C ARG A 301 7.59 23.07 -5.32
N THR A 302 7.92 23.22 -6.60
CA THR A 302 7.86 24.54 -7.27
C THR A 302 6.43 25.10 -7.35
N ARG A 303 5.41 24.25 -7.23
CA ARG A 303 3.99 24.58 -7.37
C ARG A 303 3.16 24.24 -6.13
N TYR A 304 3.70 23.40 -5.21
CA TYR A 304 2.98 22.91 -4.03
C TYR A 304 3.81 23.07 -2.77
N GLY A 305 3.31 23.87 -1.82
CA GLY A 305 3.97 24.14 -0.54
C GLY A 305 3.64 23.14 0.59
N GLY A 306 2.81 22.11 0.32
CA GLY A 306 2.43 21.11 1.31
C GLY A 306 3.44 19.96 1.42
N VAL A 307 3.07 18.92 2.18
CA VAL A 307 3.93 17.75 2.38
C VAL A 307 3.87 16.84 1.16
N VAL A 308 5.00 16.63 0.53
CA VAL A 308 5.17 15.72 -0.62
C VAL A 308 6.40 14.83 -0.41
N VAL A 309 6.24 13.52 -0.69
CA VAL A 309 7.30 12.51 -0.62
C VAL A 309 7.28 11.66 -1.88
N SER A 310 8.43 11.10 -2.24
CA SER A 310 8.50 10.02 -3.22
C SER A 310 8.08 8.71 -2.58
N GLY A 311 7.14 8.00 -3.19
CA GLY A 311 6.75 6.65 -2.80
C GLY A 311 7.83 5.67 -3.22
N ARG A 312 8.23 4.80 -2.30
CA ARG A 312 9.20 3.72 -2.55
C ARG A 312 8.57 2.38 -2.29
N ASP A 313 9.06 1.35 -2.97
CA ASP A 313 8.72 -0.03 -2.64
C ASP A 313 8.87 -0.27 -1.13
N LEU A 314 7.84 -0.83 -0.52
CA LEU A 314 7.68 -1.07 0.93
C LEU A 314 7.57 0.21 1.80
N GLY A 315 7.47 1.40 1.21
CA GLY A 315 7.18 2.62 1.96
C GLY A 315 5.82 2.54 2.67
N VAL A 316 5.77 2.93 3.94
CA VAL A 316 4.56 2.95 4.78
C VAL A 316 4.22 4.39 5.16
N TYR A 317 2.97 4.80 4.91
CA TYR A 317 2.49 6.18 5.05
C TYR A 317 1.21 6.29 5.88
#